data_1702b7c24153dae521523bfc5bf3a2a7
#
_entry.id   1702b7c24153dae521523bfc5bf3a2a7
#
_cell.length_a   1.000
_cell.length_b   1.000
_cell.length_c   1.000
_cell.angle_alpha   90.00
_cell.angle_beta   90.00
_cell.angle_gamma   90.00
#
_symmetry.space_group_name_H-M   'P 1'
#
loop_
_entity.id
_entity.type
_entity.pdbx_description
1 polymer ?
#
loop_
_entity_poly.entity_id
_entity_poly.type
_entity_poly.pdbx_seq_one_letter_code
_entity_poly.pdbx_strand_id
1 'polypeptide(L)'
;MSEGIVLVTGGSRGIGAATATLLAEQGKKVVIVDIQPEPIAGGAILWPAPFDVASEGGVVAGIADIEKAHGPISGLVNAAGIFGKMHTLEKVRMEQWDREVNIDLRGTFMVARSVGVRMAQRRHGAIVNVASVAGMTSGPIHAYTAAKAGVIQVTQTLAAEWGRVGVRVNAVSPGFTRTVALEAGIASGAMNKPLMERYAALNRMVEPVEVAQAIAWLLSPLSSAVTGINLPVDAGFLAGSTWGAYGGLPQPSAN
;
A
#
# COMPACT_ATOMS: atom_id res chain seq x y z
N MET A 1 -6.24 24.82 -13.08
CA MET A 1 -6.88 24.27 -11.84
C MET A 1 -5.77 24.06 -10.84
N SER A 2 -5.90 24.52 -9.60
CA SER A 2 -4.90 24.29 -8.57
C SER A 2 -4.66 22.78 -8.43
N GLU A 3 -3.41 22.34 -8.49
CA GLU A 3 -3.07 20.96 -8.16
C GLU A 3 -3.61 20.67 -6.75
N GLY A 4 -4.47 19.65 -6.63
CA GLY A 4 -4.99 19.21 -5.34
C GLY A 4 -3.90 18.58 -4.48
N ILE A 5 -4.27 18.15 -3.28
CA ILE A 5 -3.35 17.45 -2.39
C ILE A 5 -3.28 15.96 -2.70
N VAL A 6 -2.18 15.32 -2.28
CA VAL A 6 -2.08 13.86 -2.16
C VAL A 6 -2.27 13.47 -0.70
N LEU A 7 -3.25 12.61 -0.42
CA LEU A 7 -3.47 12.03 0.89
C LEU A 7 -2.78 10.66 0.98
N VAL A 8 -2.01 10.42 2.05
CA VAL A 8 -1.35 9.14 2.30
C VAL A 8 -1.79 8.61 3.66
N THR A 9 -2.51 7.48 3.70
CA THR A 9 -2.83 6.77 4.96
C THR A 9 -1.68 5.86 5.38
N GLY A 10 -1.48 5.68 6.69
CA GLY A 10 -0.29 4.99 7.19
C GLY A 10 1.00 5.74 6.83
N GLY A 11 0.92 7.07 6.76
CA GLY A 11 1.97 7.93 6.22
C GLY A 11 3.15 8.17 7.15
N SER A 12 3.06 7.77 8.41
CA SER A 12 4.13 8.04 9.39
C SER A 12 5.28 7.04 9.34
N ARG A 13 5.11 5.87 8.69
CA ARG A 13 6.13 4.80 8.70
C ARG A 13 6.16 4.01 7.38
N GLY A 14 7.25 3.28 7.17
CA GLY A 14 7.41 2.28 6.11
C GLY A 14 7.16 2.82 4.70
N ILE A 15 6.37 2.08 3.91
CA ILE A 15 6.07 2.43 2.52
C ILE A 15 5.30 3.74 2.42
N GLY A 16 4.36 4.00 3.34
CA GLY A 16 3.59 5.25 3.38
C GLY A 16 4.49 6.46 3.59
N ALA A 17 5.39 6.41 4.57
CA ALA A 17 6.35 7.49 4.83
C ALA A 17 7.30 7.72 3.65
N ALA A 18 7.88 6.64 3.09
CA ALA A 18 8.75 6.74 1.92
C ALA A 18 8.03 7.36 0.72
N THR A 19 6.76 7.00 0.51
CA THR A 19 5.93 7.55 -0.56
C THR A 19 5.65 9.04 -0.33
N ALA A 20 5.27 9.41 0.89
CA ALA A 20 4.96 10.79 1.22
C ALA A 20 6.20 11.69 1.11
N THR A 21 7.36 11.22 1.57
CA THR A 21 8.65 11.92 1.43
C THR A 21 8.98 12.14 -0.04
N LEU A 22 8.96 11.07 -0.86
CA LEU A 22 9.29 11.17 -2.29
C LEU A 22 8.36 12.14 -3.03
N LEU A 23 7.05 12.06 -2.78
CA LEU A 23 6.08 12.96 -3.43
C LEU A 23 6.26 14.42 -3.01
N ALA A 24 6.59 14.68 -1.74
CA ALA A 24 6.86 16.03 -1.25
C ALA A 24 8.16 16.59 -1.85
N GLU A 25 9.22 15.79 -1.96
CA GLU A 25 10.46 16.15 -2.66
C GLU A 25 10.24 16.46 -4.15
N GLN A 26 9.24 15.84 -4.77
CA GLN A 26 8.80 16.15 -6.14
C GLN A 26 7.89 17.38 -6.23
N GLY A 27 7.75 18.14 -5.14
CA GLY A 27 6.96 19.38 -5.09
C GLY A 27 5.45 19.17 -4.97
N LYS A 28 4.97 17.97 -4.66
CA LYS A 28 3.54 17.72 -4.39
C LYS A 28 3.17 18.18 -2.99
N LYS A 29 1.99 18.76 -2.84
CA LYS A 29 1.40 19.03 -1.52
C LYS A 29 0.85 17.71 -0.96
N VAL A 30 1.54 17.14 0.02
CA VAL A 30 1.20 15.84 0.61
C VAL A 30 0.68 16.03 2.02
N VAL A 31 -0.44 15.38 2.35
CA VAL A 31 -0.97 15.26 3.72
C VAL A 31 -0.87 13.80 4.13
N ILE A 32 -0.24 13.54 5.26
CA ILE A 32 -0.16 12.20 5.85
C ILE A 32 -1.12 12.07 7.03
N VAL A 33 -1.75 10.90 7.11
CA VAL A 33 -2.61 10.50 8.24
C VAL A 33 -2.17 9.13 8.77
N ASP A 34 -2.25 8.95 10.07
CA ASP A 34 -1.88 7.69 10.73
C ASP A 34 -2.71 7.52 12.01
N ILE A 35 -2.83 6.28 12.51
CA ILE A 35 -3.41 6.00 13.83
C ILE A 35 -2.48 6.50 14.96
N GLN A 36 -1.17 6.52 14.69
CA GLN A 36 -0.13 7.08 15.53
C GLN A 36 0.63 8.13 14.71
N PRO A 37 0.12 9.36 14.64
CA PRO A 37 0.69 10.39 13.79
C PRO A 37 2.09 10.79 14.27
N GLU A 38 3.08 10.61 13.42
CA GLU A 38 4.47 11.00 13.64
C GLU A 38 4.98 11.80 12.44
N PRO A 39 5.77 12.87 12.65
CA PRO A 39 6.33 13.64 11.56
C PRO A 39 7.35 12.81 10.77
N ILE A 40 7.45 13.10 9.47
CA ILE A 40 8.43 12.50 8.57
C ILE A 40 9.30 13.59 7.93
N ALA A 41 10.42 13.18 7.33
CA ALA A 41 11.25 14.06 6.52
C ALA A 41 10.53 14.47 5.21
N GLY A 42 11.10 15.45 4.48
CA GLY A 42 10.65 15.79 3.13
C GLY A 42 9.52 16.83 3.03
N GLY A 43 9.02 17.36 4.15
CA GLY A 43 8.06 18.50 4.13
C GLY A 43 6.60 18.09 3.90
N ALA A 44 6.23 16.82 4.02
CA ALA A 44 4.83 16.42 4.04
C ALA A 44 4.11 16.99 5.28
N ILE A 45 2.84 17.36 5.11
CA ILE A 45 1.99 17.91 6.18
C ILE A 45 1.45 16.77 7.01
N LEU A 46 1.78 16.76 8.30
CA LEU A 46 1.21 15.82 9.26
C LEU A 46 -0.19 16.28 9.68
N TRP A 47 -1.20 15.44 9.48
CA TRP A 47 -2.50 15.62 10.13
C TRP A 47 -2.39 15.25 11.61
N PRO A 48 -2.66 16.18 12.53
CA PRO A 48 -2.27 16.00 13.94
C PRO A 48 -3.15 15.03 14.73
N ALA A 49 -4.37 14.78 14.26
CA ALA A 49 -5.30 13.86 14.93
C ALA A 49 -5.09 12.42 14.50
N PRO A 50 -5.24 11.43 15.39
CA PRO A 50 -5.27 10.02 15.01
C PRO A 50 -6.33 9.75 13.93
N PHE A 51 -5.94 9.03 12.89
CA PHE A 51 -6.83 8.67 11.78
C PHE A 51 -6.93 7.14 11.70
N ASP A 52 -8.02 6.61 12.24
CA ASP A 52 -8.31 5.18 12.20
C ASP A 52 -9.10 4.83 10.95
N VAL A 53 -8.47 4.13 10.01
CA VAL A 53 -9.12 3.67 8.76
C VAL A 53 -10.25 2.66 9.01
N ALA A 54 -10.30 2.03 10.18
CA ALA A 54 -11.38 1.12 10.58
C ALA A 54 -12.63 1.84 11.08
N SER A 55 -12.55 3.15 11.39
CA SER A 55 -13.67 3.98 11.87
C SER A 55 -14.36 4.69 10.70
N GLU A 56 -15.54 4.24 10.29
CA GLU A 56 -16.26 4.85 9.15
C GLU A 56 -16.57 6.33 9.39
N GLY A 57 -17.10 6.66 10.56
CA GLY A 57 -17.40 8.06 10.91
C GLY A 57 -16.13 8.92 10.99
N GLY A 58 -15.05 8.37 11.54
CA GLY A 58 -13.74 9.02 11.61
C GLY A 58 -13.15 9.28 10.22
N VAL A 59 -13.25 8.32 9.31
CA VAL A 59 -12.79 8.47 7.91
C VAL A 59 -13.57 9.57 7.19
N VAL A 60 -14.91 9.56 7.28
CA VAL A 60 -15.75 10.56 6.60
C VAL A 60 -15.49 11.97 7.12
N ALA A 61 -15.45 12.15 8.43
CA ALA A 61 -15.20 13.45 9.06
C ALA A 61 -13.78 13.95 8.78
N GLY A 62 -12.77 13.08 8.99
CA GLY A 62 -11.37 13.46 8.78
C GLY A 62 -11.06 13.84 7.35
N ILE A 63 -11.61 13.14 6.34
CA ILE A 63 -11.44 13.50 4.93
C ILE A 63 -12.08 14.87 4.64
N ALA A 64 -13.27 15.15 5.18
CA ALA A 64 -13.92 16.45 5.01
C ALA A 64 -13.10 17.59 5.63
N ASP A 65 -12.56 17.38 6.81
CA ASP A 65 -11.73 18.38 7.51
C ASP A 65 -10.39 18.61 6.80
N ILE A 66 -9.76 17.55 6.30
CA ILE A 66 -8.52 17.64 5.50
C ILE A 66 -8.76 18.43 4.22
N GLU A 67 -9.84 18.15 3.46
CA GLU A 67 -10.15 18.90 2.24
C GLU A 67 -10.48 20.37 2.54
N LYS A 68 -11.16 20.64 3.65
CA LYS A 68 -11.44 22.01 4.11
C LYS A 68 -10.18 22.78 4.45
N ALA A 69 -9.20 22.13 5.08
CA ALA A 69 -7.96 22.76 5.53
C ALA A 69 -6.92 22.91 4.41
N HIS A 70 -6.82 21.94 3.51
CA HIS A 70 -5.69 21.81 2.58
C HIS A 70 -6.06 21.87 1.11
N GLY A 71 -7.36 21.78 0.79
CA GLY A 71 -7.87 21.74 -0.59
C GLY A 71 -8.24 20.33 -1.04
N PRO A 72 -8.78 20.19 -2.27
CA PRO A 72 -9.32 18.94 -2.76
C PRO A 72 -8.25 17.86 -2.88
N ILE A 73 -8.59 16.64 -2.46
CA ILE A 73 -7.72 15.46 -2.65
C ILE A 73 -7.78 15.03 -4.11
N SER A 74 -6.65 15.12 -4.83
CA SER A 74 -6.50 14.69 -6.23
C SER A 74 -5.71 13.38 -6.36
N GLY A 75 -4.93 13.01 -5.34
CA GLY A 75 -4.22 11.75 -5.21
C GLY A 75 -4.51 11.07 -3.88
N LEU A 76 -4.68 9.75 -3.88
CA LEU A 76 -4.82 8.96 -2.65
C LEU A 76 -3.86 7.77 -2.68
N VAL A 77 -3.13 7.58 -1.58
CA VAL A 77 -2.35 6.37 -1.33
C VAL A 77 -2.90 5.70 -0.07
N ASN A 78 -3.52 4.53 -0.24
CA ASN A 78 -3.94 3.68 0.87
C ASN A 78 -2.79 2.76 1.28
N ALA A 79 -1.94 3.20 2.22
CA ALA A 79 -0.83 2.41 2.75
C ALA A 79 -1.02 1.99 4.22
N ALA A 80 -2.08 2.43 4.89
CA ALA A 80 -2.42 1.95 6.22
C ALA A 80 -2.73 0.45 6.17
N GLY A 81 -2.15 -0.29 7.11
CA GLY A 81 -2.37 -1.72 7.24
C GLY A 81 -1.58 -2.30 8.40
N ILE A 82 -1.96 -3.49 8.80
CA ILE A 82 -1.26 -4.27 9.83
C ILE A 82 -0.83 -5.62 9.28
N PHE A 83 0.24 -6.13 9.82
CA PHE A 83 0.74 -7.46 9.49
C PHE A 83 0.53 -8.37 10.69
N GLY A 84 -0.29 -9.39 10.52
CA GLY A 84 -0.60 -10.34 11.58
C GLY A 84 0.55 -11.28 11.90
N LYS A 85 0.43 -11.98 13.03
CA LYS A 85 1.39 -13.01 13.41
C LYS A 85 1.19 -14.26 12.55
N MET A 86 2.30 -14.90 12.19
CA MET A 86 2.28 -16.22 11.54
C MET A 86 1.83 -17.29 12.54
N HIS A 87 0.79 -18.03 12.18
CA HIS A 87 0.24 -19.11 13.00
C HIS A 87 -0.15 -20.29 12.12
N THR A 88 -0.15 -21.49 12.72
CA THR A 88 -0.88 -22.62 12.17
C THR A 88 -2.39 -22.35 12.29
N LEU A 89 -3.20 -22.97 11.42
CA LEU A 89 -4.62 -22.65 11.30
C LEU A 89 -5.39 -22.79 12.63
N GLU A 90 -5.08 -23.80 13.43
CA GLU A 90 -5.72 -24.05 14.73
C GLU A 90 -5.40 -22.97 15.80
N LYS A 91 -4.40 -22.11 15.57
CA LYS A 91 -4.02 -21.02 16.47
C LYS A 91 -4.52 -19.65 16.00
N VAL A 92 -5.19 -19.60 14.84
CA VAL A 92 -5.80 -18.37 14.35
C VAL A 92 -6.99 -18.00 15.23
N ARG A 93 -6.95 -16.81 15.84
CA ARG A 93 -8.07 -16.28 16.61
C ARG A 93 -8.93 -15.39 15.72
N MET A 94 -10.26 -15.59 15.78
CA MET A 94 -11.18 -14.85 14.92
C MET A 94 -11.18 -13.35 15.19
N GLU A 95 -10.94 -12.89 16.42
CA GLU A 95 -10.82 -11.48 16.74
C GLU A 95 -9.62 -10.83 16.04
N GLN A 96 -8.53 -11.59 15.88
CA GLN A 96 -7.35 -11.13 15.13
C GLN A 96 -7.64 -11.12 13.63
N TRP A 97 -8.29 -12.16 13.12
CA TRP A 97 -8.77 -12.23 11.74
C TRP A 97 -9.65 -11.04 11.39
N ASP A 98 -10.68 -10.79 12.19
CA ASP A 98 -11.63 -9.70 11.99
C ASP A 98 -10.93 -8.34 12.02
N ARG A 99 -9.99 -8.16 12.95
CA ARG A 99 -9.21 -6.92 13.05
C ARG A 99 -8.36 -6.69 11.80
N GLU A 100 -7.65 -7.69 11.30
CA GLU A 100 -6.81 -7.57 10.10
C GLU A 100 -7.66 -7.27 8.86
N VAL A 101 -8.75 -8.01 8.65
CA VAL A 101 -9.67 -7.78 7.53
C VAL A 101 -10.34 -6.41 7.62
N ASN A 102 -10.72 -5.98 8.83
CA ASN A 102 -11.35 -4.68 9.05
C ASN A 102 -10.39 -3.51 8.74
N ILE A 103 -9.12 -3.63 9.10
CA ILE A 103 -8.13 -2.57 8.82
C ILE A 103 -7.67 -2.63 7.36
N ASP A 104 -7.17 -3.79 6.91
CA ASP A 104 -6.44 -3.90 5.66
C ASP A 104 -7.34 -3.90 4.42
N LEU A 105 -8.54 -4.48 4.51
CA LEU A 105 -9.49 -4.54 3.39
C LEU A 105 -10.60 -3.51 3.55
N ARG A 106 -11.41 -3.62 4.62
CA ARG A 106 -12.54 -2.70 4.82
C ARG A 106 -12.09 -1.26 4.96
N GLY A 107 -11.00 -1.02 5.71
CA GLY A 107 -10.42 0.31 5.90
C GLY A 107 -9.94 0.92 4.57
N THR A 108 -9.19 0.15 3.77
CA THR A 108 -8.78 0.56 2.41
C THR A 108 -10.00 0.93 1.55
N PHE A 109 -11.05 0.11 1.57
CA PHE A 109 -12.29 0.38 0.83
C PHE A 109 -12.99 1.65 1.31
N MET A 110 -13.13 1.85 2.63
CA MET A 110 -13.81 3.02 3.20
C MET A 110 -13.12 4.33 2.83
N VAL A 111 -11.78 4.37 2.93
CA VAL A 111 -11.01 5.57 2.55
C VAL A 111 -11.11 5.79 1.03
N ALA A 112 -10.91 4.74 0.22
CA ALA A 112 -11.05 4.82 -1.24
C ALA A 112 -12.43 5.33 -1.65
N ARG A 113 -13.51 4.79 -1.05
CA ARG A 113 -14.89 5.24 -1.29
C ARG A 113 -15.09 6.71 -0.93
N SER A 114 -14.67 7.12 0.27
CA SER A 114 -14.89 8.48 0.76
C SER A 114 -14.17 9.54 -0.08
N VAL A 115 -12.95 9.25 -0.53
CA VAL A 115 -12.17 10.13 -1.41
C VAL A 115 -12.63 10.00 -2.85
N GLY A 116 -12.81 8.77 -3.34
CA GLY A 116 -13.13 8.48 -4.75
C GLY A 116 -14.46 9.06 -5.21
N VAL A 117 -15.50 9.04 -4.37
CA VAL A 117 -16.78 9.69 -4.67
C VAL A 117 -16.60 11.20 -4.92
N ARG A 118 -15.77 11.87 -4.11
CA ARG A 118 -15.44 13.29 -4.28
C ARG A 118 -14.60 13.54 -5.55
N MET A 119 -13.63 12.66 -5.83
CA MET A 119 -12.86 12.69 -7.08
C MET A 119 -13.77 12.49 -8.31
N ALA A 120 -14.72 11.55 -8.26
CA ALA A 120 -15.67 11.26 -9.33
C ALA A 120 -16.57 12.48 -9.62
N GLN A 121 -17.06 13.18 -8.59
CA GLN A 121 -17.81 14.43 -8.74
C GLN A 121 -16.99 15.52 -9.44
N ARG A 122 -15.70 15.61 -9.14
CA ARG A 122 -14.76 16.55 -9.77
C ARG A 122 -14.23 16.06 -11.12
N ARG A 123 -14.53 14.82 -11.51
CA ARG A 123 -14.08 14.15 -12.74
C ARG A 123 -12.54 14.12 -12.86
N HIS A 124 -11.86 13.98 -11.75
CA HIS A 124 -10.39 14.01 -11.70
C HIS A 124 -9.87 13.33 -10.43
N GLY A 125 -8.91 12.41 -10.57
CA GLY A 125 -8.21 11.81 -9.44
C GLY A 125 -7.43 10.55 -9.79
N ALA A 126 -6.52 10.16 -8.89
CA ALA A 126 -5.80 8.90 -8.96
C ALA A 126 -5.68 8.28 -7.55
N ILE A 127 -6.01 7.00 -7.45
CA ILE A 127 -5.95 6.21 -6.22
C ILE A 127 -4.96 5.06 -6.42
N VAL A 128 -4.06 4.88 -5.45
CA VAL A 128 -3.17 3.72 -5.40
C VAL A 128 -3.34 3.01 -4.07
N ASN A 129 -3.78 1.76 -4.13
CA ASN A 129 -3.93 0.90 -2.96
C ASN A 129 -2.68 0.03 -2.79
N VAL A 130 -2.14 -0.02 -1.57
CA VAL A 130 -1.02 -0.90 -1.24
C VAL A 130 -1.57 -2.28 -0.86
N ALA A 131 -1.50 -3.20 -1.82
CA ALA A 131 -1.80 -4.61 -1.64
C ALA A 131 -0.55 -5.37 -1.10
N SER A 132 -0.27 -6.55 -1.62
CA SER A 132 0.94 -7.33 -1.30
C SER A 132 1.07 -8.50 -2.28
N VAL A 133 2.28 -9.00 -2.51
CA VAL A 133 2.48 -10.30 -3.16
C VAL A 133 1.77 -11.43 -2.40
N ALA A 134 1.57 -11.29 -1.09
CA ALA A 134 0.78 -12.21 -0.28
C ALA A 134 -0.70 -12.31 -0.70
N GLY A 135 -1.25 -11.29 -1.37
CA GLY A 135 -2.57 -11.36 -2.01
C GLY A 135 -2.60 -12.12 -3.33
N MET A 136 -1.44 -12.54 -3.84
CA MET A 136 -1.26 -13.25 -5.11
C MET A 136 -0.71 -14.67 -4.92
N THR A 137 -0.21 -14.98 -3.74
CA THR A 137 0.32 -16.30 -3.37
C THR A 137 -0.22 -16.74 -2.01
N SER A 138 0.12 -17.95 -1.57
CA SER A 138 -0.22 -18.45 -0.24
C SER A 138 0.89 -18.15 0.77
N GLY A 139 0.52 -18.07 2.04
CA GLY A 139 1.44 -17.92 3.17
C GLY A 139 0.75 -18.15 4.53
N PRO A 140 1.52 -18.32 5.63
CA PRO A 140 0.97 -18.61 6.95
C PRO A 140 0.43 -17.36 7.68
N ILE A 141 -0.15 -16.42 6.91
CA ILE A 141 -0.71 -15.14 7.34
C ILE A 141 -2.14 -15.01 6.81
N HIS A 142 -3.02 -15.89 7.30
CA HIS A 142 -4.31 -16.24 6.70
C HIS A 142 -5.22 -15.01 6.44
N ALA A 143 -5.45 -14.17 7.44
CA ALA A 143 -6.30 -12.98 7.30
C ALA A 143 -5.66 -11.94 6.35
N TYR A 144 -4.36 -11.73 6.48
CA TYR A 144 -3.63 -10.76 5.67
C TYR A 144 -3.65 -11.13 4.18
N THR A 145 -3.40 -12.41 3.82
CA THR A 145 -3.45 -12.86 2.43
C THR A 145 -4.84 -12.64 1.83
N ALA A 146 -5.89 -13.03 2.56
CA ALA A 146 -7.27 -12.82 2.14
C ALA A 146 -7.61 -11.33 1.98
N ALA A 147 -7.21 -10.49 2.94
CA ALA A 147 -7.44 -9.05 2.88
C ALA A 147 -6.72 -8.41 1.69
N LYS A 148 -5.45 -8.76 1.45
CA LYS A 148 -4.66 -8.19 0.34
C LYS A 148 -5.12 -8.69 -1.04
N ALA A 149 -5.62 -9.93 -1.15
CA ALA A 149 -6.33 -10.39 -2.35
C ALA A 149 -7.62 -9.59 -2.58
N GLY A 150 -8.38 -9.32 -1.52
CA GLY A 150 -9.56 -8.46 -1.56
C GLY A 150 -9.24 -7.03 -2.00
N VAL A 151 -8.12 -6.45 -1.56
CA VAL A 151 -7.67 -5.11 -2.01
C VAL A 151 -7.41 -5.08 -3.51
N ILE A 152 -6.78 -6.13 -4.07
CA ILE A 152 -6.58 -6.24 -5.52
C ILE A 152 -7.92 -6.24 -6.25
N GLN A 153 -8.88 -7.04 -5.80
CA GLN A 153 -10.20 -7.11 -6.43
C GLN A 153 -11.01 -5.82 -6.28
N VAL A 154 -11.00 -5.20 -5.10
CA VAL A 154 -11.62 -3.89 -4.87
C VAL A 154 -11.04 -2.83 -5.81
N THR A 155 -9.73 -2.84 -6.03
CA THR A 155 -9.06 -1.93 -6.98
C THR A 155 -9.65 -2.04 -8.38
N GLN A 156 -9.81 -3.25 -8.90
CA GLN A 156 -10.39 -3.49 -10.23
C GLN A 156 -11.84 -3.01 -10.32
N THR A 157 -12.63 -3.29 -9.29
CA THR A 157 -14.05 -2.88 -9.23
C THR A 157 -14.17 -1.36 -9.26
N LEU A 158 -13.42 -0.64 -8.41
CA LEU A 158 -13.44 0.82 -8.35
C LEU A 158 -12.89 1.47 -9.62
N ALA A 159 -11.88 0.86 -10.25
CA ALA A 159 -11.35 1.33 -11.53
C ALA A 159 -12.40 1.26 -12.64
N ALA A 160 -13.17 0.18 -12.71
CA ALA A 160 -14.25 0.02 -13.68
C ALA A 160 -15.39 1.01 -13.42
N GLU A 161 -15.77 1.22 -12.17
CA GLU A 161 -16.87 2.12 -11.79
C GLU A 161 -16.54 3.59 -12.10
N TRP A 162 -15.32 4.03 -11.77
CA TRP A 162 -14.97 5.46 -11.86
C TRP A 162 -14.15 5.85 -13.08
N GLY A 163 -13.71 4.90 -13.89
CA GLY A 163 -12.89 5.18 -15.08
C GLY A 163 -13.54 6.17 -16.05
N ARG A 164 -14.85 6.02 -16.33
CA ARG A 164 -15.60 6.92 -17.24
C ARG A 164 -15.75 8.36 -16.72
N VAL A 165 -15.54 8.56 -15.43
CA VAL A 165 -15.57 9.90 -14.81
C VAL A 165 -14.16 10.43 -14.52
N GLY A 166 -13.12 9.84 -15.12
CA GLY A 166 -11.77 10.38 -15.09
C GLY A 166 -10.98 10.09 -13.80
N VAL A 167 -11.39 9.08 -13.03
CA VAL A 167 -10.64 8.63 -11.84
C VAL A 167 -9.96 7.30 -12.13
N ARG A 168 -8.64 7.23 -11.94
CA ARG A 168 -7.87 5.99 -12.06
C ARG A 168 -7.67 5.34 -10.69
N VAL A 169 -7.81 4.03 -10.64
CA VAL A 169 -7.57 3.26 -9.40
C VAL A 169 -6.66 2.08 -9.73
N ASN A 170 -5.52 2.00 -9.06
CA ASN A 170 -4.54 0.94 -9.25
C ASN A 170 -4.08 0.39 -7.90
N ALA A 171 -3.45 -0.77 -7.92
CA ALA A 171 -2.77 -1.33 -6.76
C ALA A 171 -1.28 -1.53 -7.04
N VAL A 172 -0.48 -1.45 -5.99
CA VAL A 172 0.88 -1.99 -5.97
C VAL A 172 0.91 -3.17 -5.01
N SER A 173 1.65 -4.23 -5.37
CA SER A 173 1.89 -5.40 -4.54
C SER A 173 3.37 -5.48 -4.19
N PRO A 174 3.79 -4.89 -3.06
CA PRO A 174 5.15 -5.01 -2.59
C PRO A 174 5.51 -6.46 -2.25
N GLY A 175 6.77 -6.85 -2.55
CA GLY A 175 7.40 -8.04 -2.01
C GLY A 175 7.93 -7.83 -0.60
N PHE A 176 8.91 -8.63 -0.19
CA PHE A 176 9.60 -8.42 1.07
C PHE A 176 10.34 -7.08 1.05
N THR A 177 9.71 -6.07 1.64
CA THR A 177 10.19 -4.68 1.63
C THR A 177 10.84 -4.36 2.96
N ARG A 178 12.02 -3.78 2.95
CA ARG A 178 12.84 -3.43 4.13
C ARG A 178 12.19 -2.29 4.94
N THR A 179 11.18 -2.62 5.70
CA THR A 179 10.50 -1.74 6.65
C THR A 179 10.91 -2.08 8.08
N VAL A 180 10.71 -1.16 9.01
CA VAL A 180 10.95 -1.40 10.45
C VAL A 180 10.20 -2.65 10.93
N ALA A 181 8.97 -2.85 10.48
CA ALA A 181 8.15 -4.02 10.84
C ALA A 181 8.75 -5.33 10.32
N LEU A 182 9.25 -5.37 9.07
CA LEU A 182 9.88 -6.55 8.50
C LEU A 182 11.23 -6.84 9.18
N GLU A 183 12.05 -5.82 9.41
CA GLU A 183 13.32 -5.96 10.09
C GLU A 183 13.14 -6.48 11.53
N ALA A 184 12.12 -6.02 12.25
CA ALA A 184 11.76 -6.56 13.56
C ALA A 184 11.37 -8.06 13.49
N GLY A 185 10.63 -8.46 12.45
CA GLY A 185 10.30 -9.86 12.18
C GLY A 185 11.53 -10.73 11.92
N ILE A 186 12.51 -10.20 11.18
CA ILE A 186 13.79 -10.87 10.92
C ILE A 186 14.61 -10.96 12.22
N ALA A 187 14.73 -9.87 12.96
CA ALA A 187 15.50 -9.82 14.20
C ALA A 187 14.95 -10.76 15.29
N SER A 188 13.62 -10.97 15.32
CA SER A 188 12.99 -11.92 16.23
C SER A 188 13.11 -13.39 15.80
N GLY A 189 13.68 -13.68 14.62
CA GLY A 189 13.75 -15.02 14.05
C GLY A 189 12.42 -15.55 13.48
N ALA A 190 11.37 -14.74 13.46
CA ALA A 190 10.09 -15.12 12.87
C ALA A 190 10.16 -15.21 11.34
N MET A 191 11.12 -14.51 10.73
CA MET A 191 11.31 -14.46 9.29
C MET A 191 12.75 -14.78 8.90
N ASN A 192 12.94 -15.45 7.76
CA ASN A 192 14.23 -15.89 7.25
C ASN A 192 14.68 -15.04 6.06
N LYS A 193 15.50 -14.01 6.34
CA LYS A 193 16.02 -13.09 5.33
C LYS A 193 16.76 -13.79 4.17
N PRO A 194 17.70 -14.73 4.40
CA PRO A 194 18.35 -15.45 3.32
C PRO A 194 17.41 -16.15 2.36
N LEU A 195 16.29 -16.72 2.85
CA LEU A 195 15.29 -17.34 1.98
C LEU A 195 14.49 -16.30 1.17
N MET A 196 14.14 -15.17 1.77
CA MET A 196 13.46 -14.07 1.07
C MET A 196 14.29 -13.56 -0.10
N GLU A 197 15.58 -13.33 0.12
CA GLU A 197 16.52 -12.86 -0.90
C GLU A 197 16.76 -13.93 -1.97
N ARG A 198 16.94 -15.19 -1.57
CA ARG A 198 17.19 -16.32 -2.47
C ARG A 198 16.07 -16.55 -3.48
N TYR A 199 14.82 -16.33 -3.11
CA TYR A 199 13.67 -16.53 -4.02
C TYR A 199 13.35 -15.27 -4.85
N ALA A 200 13.91 -14.12 -4.54
CA ALA A 200 13.81 -12.94 -5.38
C ALA A 200 14.80 -13.03 -6.56
N ALA A 201 14.33 -12.82 -7.78
CA ALA A 201 15.18 -12.92 -8.98
C ALA A 201 16.34 -11.91 -8.94
N LEU A 202 16.16 -10.74 -8.30
CA LEU A 202 17.22 -9.76 -8.08
C LEU A 202 18.09 -10.05 -6.84
N ASN A 203 17.86 -11.17 -6.15
CA ASN A 203 18.64 -11.65 -4.99
C ASN A 203 18.74 -10.62 -3.84
N ARG A 204 17.69 -9.86 -3.61
CA ARG A 204 17.61 -8.86 -2.55
C ARG A 204 16.17 -8.56 -2.14
N MET A 205 16.00 -7.96 -0.99
CA MET A 205 14.74 -7.36 -0.60
C MET A 205 14.49 -6.06 -1.37
N VAL A 206 13.23 -5.61 -1.34
CA VAL A 206 12.80 -4.34 -1.92
C VAL A 206 13.05 -3.22 -0.91
N GLU A 207 13.49 -2.05 -1.38
CA GLU A 207 13.56 -0.86 -0.55
C GLU A 207 12.24 -0.09 -0.60
N PRO A 208 11.80 0.55 0.52
CA PRO A 208 10.54 1.30 0.54
C PRO A 208 10.44 2.38 -0.55
N VAL A 209 11.56 3.00 -0.91
CA VAL A 209 11.61 4.02 -1.98
C VAL A 209 11.30 3.44 -3.36
N GLU A 210 11.61 2.18 -3.63
CA GLU A 210 11.30 1.54 -4.92
C GLU A 210 9.78 1.34 -5.08
N VAL A 211 9.10 0.99 -3.99
CA VAL A 211 7.63 0.94 -3.97
C VAL A 211 7.05 2.35 -4.12
N ALA A 212 7.62 3.34 -3.44
CA ALA A 212 7.21 4.74 -3.54
C ALA A 212 7.33 5.28 -4.97
N GLN A 213 8.38 4.92 -5.71
CA GLN A 213 8.56 5.30 -7.11
C GLN A 213 7.45 4.74 -8.01
N ALA A 214 7.08 3.48 -7.83
CA ALA A 214 5.96 2.86 -8.56
C ALA A 214 4.62 3.56 -8.23
N ILE A 215 4.38 3.87 -6.97
CA ILE A 215 3.19 4.61 -6.51
C ILE A 215 3.18 6.01 -7.14
N ALA A 216 4.29 6.75 -7.09
CA ALA A 216 4.40 8.08 -7.67
C ALA A 216 4.11 8.08 -9.18
N TRP A 217 4.63 7.07 -9.92
CA TRP A 217 4.32 6.90 -11.33
C TRP A 217 2.83 6.64 -11.55
N LEU A 218 2.20 5.74 -10.79
CA LEU A 218 0.77 5.44 -10.91
C LEU A 218 -0.13 6.63 -10.56
N LEU A 219 0.30 7.54 -9.69
CA LEU A 219 -0.42 8.79 -9.40
C LEU A 219 -0.23 9.84 -10.51
N SER A 220 0.86 9.77 -11.25
CA SER A 220 1.25 10.80 -12.23
C SER A 220 0.47 10.70 -13.54
N PRO A 221 0.46 11.78 -14.37
CA PRO A 221 -0.08 11.74 -15.73
C PRO A 221 0.63 10.76 -16.67
N LEU A 222 1.86 10.34 -16.35
CA LEU A 222 2.61 9.36 -17.15
C LEU A 222 1.94 7.99 -17.21
N SER A 223 1.04 7.70 -16.27
CA SER A 223 0.22 6.48 -16.26
C SER A 223 -1.25 6.73 -16.65
N SER A 224 -1.52 7.74 -17.48
CA SER A 224 -2.88 8.18 -17.83
C SER A 224 -3.77 7.10 -18.45
N ALA A 225 -3.20 6.12 -19.14
CA ALA A 225 -3.92 4.99 -19.72
C ALA A 225 -3.94 3.74 -18.81
N VAL A 226 -3.46 3.85 -17.55
CA VAL A 226 -3.32 2.73 -16.62
C VAL A 226 -4.33 2.86 -15.50
N THR A 227 -5.30 1.94 -15.46
CA THR A 227 -6.29 1.81 -14.38
C THR A 227 -6.71 0.35 -14.23
N GLY A 228 -7.01 -0.08 -13.01
CA GLY A 228 -7.44 -1.45 -12.69
C GLY A 228 -6.32 -2.46 -12.60
N ILE A 229 -5.05 -2.07 -12.69
CA ILE A 229 -3.93 -3.01 -12.57
C ILE A 229 -3.52 -3.23 -11.12
N ASN A 230 -2.90 -4.38 -10.90
CA ASN A 230 -2.07 -4.65 -9.72
C ASN A 230 -0.62 -4.80 -10.19
N LEU A 231 0.27 -3.94 -9.72
CA LEU A 231 1.69 -3.90 -10.10
C LEU A 231 2.57 -4.52 -9.00
N PRO A 232 3.12 -5.71 -9.19
CA PRO A 232 4.12 -6.25 -8.26
C PRO A 232 5.40 -5.40 -8.28
N VAL A 233 5.88 -5.07 -7.07
CA VAL A 233 7.18 -4.42 -6.83
C VAL A 233 7.91 -5.29 -5.81
N ASP A 234 8.51 -6.37 -6.28
CA ASP A 234 8.87 -7.53 -5.45
C ASP A 234 10.27 -8.09 -5.71
N ALA A 235 11.11 -7.35 -6.41
CA ALA A 235 12.44 -7.81 -6.84
C ALA A 235 12.40 -9.17 -7.57
N GLY A 236 11.25 -9.51 -8.19
CA GLY A 236 11.05 -10.76 -8.92
C GLY A 236 10.77 -11.98 -8.03
N PHE A 237 10.27 -11.76 -6.80
CA PHE A 237 9.91 -12.84 -5.89
C PHE A 237 8.83 -13.76 -6.48
N LEU A 238 7.76 -13.21 -7.05
CA LEU A 238 6.72 -14.01 -7.70
C LEU A 238 7.26 -14.84 -8.86
N ALA A 239 8.16 -14.27 -9.65
CA ALA A 239 8.79 -14.96 -10.78
C ALA A 239 9.74 -16.07 -10.31
N GLY A 240 10.49 -15.84 -9.23
CA GLY A 240 11.51 -16.77 -8.72
C GLY A 240 10.97 -17.85 -7.78
N SER A 241 9.79 -17.68 -7.20
CA SER A 241 9.28 -18.49 -6.09
C SER A 241 9.13 -19.99 -6.41
N THR A 242 8.86 -20.36 -7.66
CA THR A 242 8.67 -21.74 -8.09
C THR A 242 9.99 -22.43 -8.52
N TRP A 243 11.05 -21.68 -8.74
CA TRP A 243 12.32 -22.21 -9.25
C TRP A 243 13.01 -23.17 -8.29
N GLY A 244 12.69 -23.09 -6.99
CA GLY A 244 13.19 -24.05 -6.00
C GLY A 244 12.91 -25.52 -6.35
N ALA A 245 11.79 -25.80 -7.02
CA ALA A 245 11.44 -27.15 -7.50
C ALA A 245 12.33 -27.64 -8.66
N TYR A 246 13.07 -26.74 -9.31
CA TYR A 246 13.93 -27.02 -10.48
C TYR A 246 15.43 -26.76 -10.20
N GLY A 247 15.83 -26.82 -8.93
CA GLY A 247 17.22 -26.57 -8.53
C GLY A 247 17.54 -25.14 -8.10
N GLY A 248 16.56 -24.25 -8.15
CA GLY A 248 16.71 -22.85 -7.75
C GLY A 248 17.07 -21.89 -8.88
N LEU A 249 17.14 -20.60 -8.54
CA LEU A 249 17.56 -19.57 -9.49
C LEU A 249 19.06 -19.72 -9.81
N PRO A 250 19.46 -19.54 -11.09
CA PRO A 250 20.86 -19.58 -11.49
C PRO A 250 21.68 -18.57 -10.67
N GLN A 251 22.87 -19.01 -10.23
CA GLN A 251 23.83 -18.08 -9.64
C GLN A 251 24.69 -17.47 -10.75
N PRO A 252 25.05 -16.18 -10.67
CA PRO A 252 26.02 -15.60 -11.61
C PRO A 252 27.29 -16.43 -11.58
N SER A 253 27.83 -16.79 -12.77
CA SER A 253 29.15 -17.38 -12.83
C SER A 253 30.15 -16.40 -12.23
N ALA A 254 30.95 -16.86 -11.26
CA ALA A 254 32.10 -16.10 -10.77
C ALA A 254 33.06 -15.91 -11.98
N ASN A 255 33.17 -14.68 -12.45
CA ASN A 255 34.22 -14.30 -13.42
C ASN A 255 35.54 -14.16 -12.70
#